data_a7989784bfac75e99bfd6da03df2b61a
#
_entry.id   a7989784bfac75e99bfd6da03df2b61a
#
_cell.length_a   1.000
_cell.length_b   1.000
_cell.length_c   1.000
_cell.angle_alpha   90.00
_cell.angle_beta   90.00
_cell.angle_gamma   90.00
#
_symmetry.space_group_name_H-M   'P 1'
#
loop_
_entity.id
_entity.type
_entity.pdbx_description
1 polymer ?
#
loop_
_entity_poly.entity_id
_entity_poly.type
_entity_poly.pdbx_seq_one_letter_code
_entity_poly.pdbx_strand_id
1 'polypeptide(L)'
;MTLDPSLLQAFAPEGRLRASINLGNPILAGKDAAGEPAGVSVDLARALAERLGVELELVVFDAAGKSVQAVGEERADFGFFAIDPLRGETIAFTEPYVLIEGYYLVRDASPIRGNQDVDAAGHRVVVGQGSAYDLF
;
A
#
# COMPACT_ATOMS: atom_id res chain seq x y z
N MET A 1 17.27 -15.08 -18.81
CA MET A 1 15.91 -15.35 -19.30
C MET A 1 15.43 -14.04 -19.92
N THR A 2 15.26 -14.01 -21.24
CA THR A 2 14.79 -12.80 -21.94
C THR A 2 13.28 -12.68 -21.63
N LEU A 3 12.88 -11.58 -20.99
CA LEU A 3 11.48 -11.29 -20.74
C LEU A 3 10.78 -10.95 -22.07
N ASP A 4 9.50 -11.28 -22.15
CA ASP A 4 8.68 -10.92 -23.30
C ASP A 4 8.59 -9.38 -23.39
N PRO A 5 8.89 -8.76 -24.53
CA PRO A 5 8.77 -7.30 -24.69
C PRO A 5 7.38 -6.73 -24.36
N SER A 6 6.31 -7.51 -24.58
CA SER A 6 4.96 -7.11 -24.19
C SER A 6 4.78 -6.99 -22.67
N LEU A 7 5.45 -7.86 -21.92
CA LEU A 7 5.46 -7.80 -20.46
C LEU A 7 6.17 -6.53 -19.95
N LEU A 8 7.32 -6.21 -20.53
CA LEU A 8 8.04 -4.98 -20.19
C LEU A 8 7.21 -3.74 -20.51
N GLN A 9 6.54 -3.71 -21.66
CA GLN A 9 5.66 -2.61 -22.01
C GLN A 9 4.47 -2.47 -21.05
N ALA A 10 3.94 -3.60 -20.56
CA ALA A 10 2.83 -3.58 -19.60
C ALA A 10 3.25 -3.07 -18.20
N PHE A 11 4.45 -3.43 -17.72
CA PHE A 11 4.93 -3.05 -16.39
C PHE A 11 5.69 -1.72 -16.35
N ALA A 12 6.36 -1.36 -17.44
CA ALA A 12 7.20 -0.16 -17.53
C ALA A 12 6.95 0.57 -18.85
N PRO A 13 5.74 1.13 -19.06
CA PRO A 13 5.33 1.72 -20.33
C PRO A 13 6.20 2.92 -20.73
N GLU A 14 6.81 3.60 -19.77
CA GLU A 14 7.72 4.73 -19.97
C GLU A 14 9.20 4.33 -19.96
N GLY A 15 9.52 3.02 -19.99
CA GLY A 15 10.89 2.50 -19.91
C GLY A 15 11.48 2.47 -18.48
N ARG A 16 10.70 2.88 -17.47
CA ARG A 16 11.01 2.78 -16.05
C ARG A 16 9.81 2.23 -15.29
N LEU A 17 10.05 1.59 -14.16
CA LEU A 17 9.01 1.06 -13.28
C LEU A 17 8.73 2.06 -12.17
N ARG A 18 7.52 2.62 -12.13
CA ARG A 18 7.09 3.60 -11.12
C ARG A 18 6.35 2.89 -10.00
N ALA A 19 6.95 2.84 -8.81
CA ALA A 19 6.37 2.21 -7.63
C ALA A 19 5.71 3.25 -6.71
N SER A 20 4.42 3.12 -6.44
CA SER A 20 3.72 3.92 -5.45
C SER A 20 4.07 3.43 -4.05
N ILE A 21 4.70 4.28 -3.24
CA ILE A 21 5.16 3.98 -1.88
C ILE A 21 4.37 4.80 -0.86
N ASN A 22 3.68 4.10 0.04
CA ASN A 22 2.91 4.72 1.13
C ASN A 22 3.71 4.74 2.43
N LEU A 23 4.20 5.89 2.86
CA LEU A 23 4.88 6.08 4.15
C LEU A 23 3.91 6.16 5.34
N GLY A 24 2.61 6.21 5.09
CA GLY A 24 1.58 6.17 6.14
C GLY A 24 1.40 4.80 6.79
N ASN A 25 2.07 3.76 6.25
CA ASN A 25 2.12 2.43 6.86
C ASN A 25 3.57 2.07 7.25
N PRO A 26 3.99 2.38 8.47
CA PRO A 26 5.38 2.19 8.90
C PRO A 26 5.83 0.73 9.00
N ILE A 27 4.89 -0.23 8.95
CA ILE A 27 5.21 -1.67 8.91
C ILE A 27 5.87 -2.03 7.56
N LEU A 28 5.42 -1.40 6.48
CA LEU A 28 5.86 -1.75 5.12
C LEU A 28 6.83 -0.75 4.51
N ALA A 29 6.74 0.53 4.86
CA ALA A 29 7.63 1.56 4.35
C ALA A 29 7.77 2.72 5.34
N GLY A 30 8.95 3.30 5.39
CA GLY A 30 9.31 4.44 6.20
C GLY A 30 10.44 5.22 5.56
N LYS A 31 11.13 6.00 6.38
CA LYS A 31 12.36 6.70 5.98
C LYS A 31 13.54 6.14 6.78
N ASP A 32 14.66 6.02 6.11
CA ASP A 32 15.93 5.66 6.74
C ASP A 32 16.57 6.86 7.49
N ALA A 33 17.78 6.67 8.02
CA ALA A 33 18.52 7.70 8.72
C ALA A 33 18.93 8.90 7.83
N ALA A 34 18.98 8.70 6.51
CA ALA A 34 19.25 9.75 5.53
C ALA A 34 17.98 10.49 5.07
N GLY A 35 16.81 10.01 5.51
CA GLY A 35 15.50 10.55 5.10
C GLY A 35 14.95 9.96 3.80
N GLU A 36 15.63 8.96 3.23
CA GLU A 36 15.22 8.30 1.99
C GLU A 36 14.18 7.20 2.25
N PRO A 37 13.28 6.93 1.29
CA PRO A 37 12.31 5.85 1.40
C PRO A 37 13.00 4.49 1.58
N ALA A 38 12.55 3.71 2.57
CA ALA A 38 13.11 2.40 2.91
C ALA A 38 12.02 1.46 3.43
N GLY A 39 12.31 0.17 3.49
CA GLY A 39 11.43 -0.86 4.03
C GLY A 39 10.99 -1.88 2.98
N VAL A 40 10.12 -2.80 3.41
CA VAL A 40 9.70 -3.97 2.63
C VAL A 40 9.18 -3.59 1.24
N SER A 41 8.32 -2.58 1.15
CA SER A 41 7.75 -2.14 -0.14
C SER A 41 8.83 -1.61 -1.09
N VAL A 42 9.82 -0.88 -0.57
CA VAL A 42 10.93 -0.34 -1.37
C VAL A 42 11.85 -1.47 -1.86
N ASP A 43 12.15 -2.44 -0.99
CA ASP A 43 13.01 -3.57 -1.32
C ASP A 43 12.36 -4.49 -2.36
N LEU A 44 11.06 -4.75 -2.23
CA LEU A 44 10.31 -5.53 -3.23
C LEU A 44 10.21 -4.79 -4.57
N ALA A 45 10.00 -3.46 -4.54
CA ALA A 45 9.99 -2.65 -5.76
C ALA A 45 11.34 -2.69 -6.49
N ARG A 46 12.43 -2.60 -5.73
CA ARG A 46 13.79 -2.70 -6.27
C ARG A 46 14.04 -4.08 -6.89
N ALA A 47 13.70 -5.16 -6.17
CA ALA A 47 13.84 -6.52 -6.67
C ALA A 47 13.02 -6.77 -7.95
N LEU A 48 11.83 -6.19 -8.06
CA LEU A 48 11.01 -6.30 -9.27
C LEU A 48 11.65 -5.54 -10.44
N ALA A 49 12.11 -4.31 -10.23
CA ALA A 49 12.77 -3.52 -11.26
C ALA A 49 14.07 -4.21 -11.78
N GLU A 50 14.88 -4.74 -10.87
CA GLU A 50 16.08 -5.53 -11.21
C GLU A 50 15.73 -6.77 -12.04
N ARG A 51 14.65 -7.49 -11.66
CA ARG A 51 14.19 -8.67 -12.41
C ARG A 51 13.66 -8.33 -13.79
N LEU A 52 13.03 -7.17 -13.95
CA LEU A 52 12.56 -6.65 -15.23
C LEU A 52 13.69 -6.03 -16.07
N GLY A 53 14.81 -5.68 -15.45
CA GLY A 53 15.94 -5.00 -16.11
C GLY A 53 15.64 -3.56 -16.49
N VAL A 54 14.81 -2.85 -15.68
CA VAL A 54 14.40 -1.47 -15.88
C VAL A 54 14.81 -0.59 -14.70
N GLU A 55 14.86 0.73 -14.90
CA GLU A 55 15.05 1.68 -13.81
C GLU A 55 13.84 1.71 -12.88
N LEU A 56 14.08 1.94 -11.59
CA LEU A 56 13.04 2.14 -10.58
C LEU A 56 12.86 3.62 -10.26
N GLU A 57 11.62 4.08 -10.28
CA GLU A 57 11.21 5.36 -9.74
C GLU A 57 10.28 5.13 -8.54
N LEU A 58 10.58 5.73 -7.39
CA LEU A 58 9.72 5.70 -6.21
C LEU A 58 8.84 6.94 -6.18
N VAL A 59 7.53 6.75 -6.30
CA VAL A 59 6.52 7.81 -6.17
C VAL A 59 5.93 7.76 -4.76
N VAL A 60 6.38 8.66 -3.90
CA VAL A 60 6.17 8.58 -2.44
C VAL A 60 4.98 9.39 -1.99
N PHE A 61 4.17 8.81 -1.10
CA PHE A 61 2.97 9.41 -0.51
C PHE A 61 2.98 9.25 1.02
N ASP A 62 2.30 10.16 1.70
CA ASP A 62 2.12 10.19 3.16
C ASP A 62 0.86 9.47 3.64
N ALA A 63 -0.01 9.04 2.71
CA ALA A 63 -1.29 8.42 3.01
C ALA A 63 -1.68 7.35 1.99
N ALA A 64 -2.37 6.29 2.46
CA ALA A 64 -2.79 5.16 1.64
C ALA A 64 -3.71 5.58 0.48
N GLY A 65 -4.70 6.44 0.71
CA GLY A 65 -5.62 6.90 -0.32
C GLY A 65 -4.91 7.59 -1.50
N LYS A 66 -3.93 8.45 -1.21
CA LYS A 66 -3.15 9.13 -2.25
C LYS A 66 -2.30 8.15 -3.07
N SER A 67 -1.72 7.16 -2.40
CA SER A 67 -0.90 6.11 -3.01
C SER A 67 -1.74 5.22 -3.93
N VAL A 68 -2.95 4.81 -3.50
CA VAL A 68 -3.91 4.05 -4.31
C VAL A 68 -4.36 4.86 -5.53
N GLN A 69 -4.75 6.12 -5.31
CA GLN A 69 -5.19 7.02 -6.38
C GLN A 69 -4.14 7.19 -7.47
N ALA A 70 -2.86 7.27 -7.10
CA ALA A 70 -1.77 7.42 -8.06
C ALA A 70 -1.66 6.24 -9.03
N VAL A 71 -1.94 5.01 -8.59
CA VAL A 71 -1.96 3.83 -9.46
C VAL A 71 -3.22 3.83 -10.32
N GLY A 72 -4.38 4.12 -9.75
CA GLY A 72 -5.65 4.20 -10.50
C GLY A 72 -5.66 5.30 -11.58
N GLU A 73 -4.86 6.36 -11.41
CA GLU A 73 -4.68 7.46 -12.35
C GLU A 73 -3.43 7.30 -13.25
N GLU A 74 -2.80 6.13 -13.24
CA GLU A 74 -1.61 5.82 -14.06
C GLU A 74 -0.40 6.74 -13.78
N ARG A 75 -0.34 7.37 -12.60
CA ARG A 75 0.82 8.15 -12.11
C ARG A 75 1.90 7.27 -11.50
N ALA A 76 1.56 6.01 -11.21
CA ALA A 76 2.47 4.94 -10.85
C ALA A 76 1.97 3.64 -11.49
N ASP A 77 2.89 2.70 -11.75
CA ASP A 77 2.58 1.47 -12.47
C ASP A 77 2.09 0.36 -11.53
N PHE A 78 2.51 0.39 -10.27
CA PHE A 78 2.06 -0.52 -9.24
C PHE A 78 2.25 0.05 -7.83
N GLY A 79 1.74 -0.66 -6.81
CA GLY A 79 1.90 -0.31 -5.41
C GLY A 79 1.58 -1.48 -4.47
N PHE A 80 1.58 -1.20 -3.17
CA PHE A 80 1.42 -2.18 -2.10
C PHE A 80 0.21 -1.79 -1.25
N PHE A 81 -0.92 -2.47 -1.48
CA PHE A 81 -2.20 -2.08 -0.91
C PHE A 81 -2.92 -3.26 -0.28
N ALA A 82 -3.74 -2.99 0.73
CA ALA A 82 -4.72 -3.96 1.18
C ALA A 82 -5.70 -4.26 0.04
N ILE A 83 -6.01 -5.53 -0.16
CA ILE A 83 -7.02 -5.98 -1.11
C ILE A 83 -8.38 -5.50 -0.61
N ASP A 84 -9.10 -4.78 -1.44
CA ASP A 84 -10.38 -4.17 -1.12
C ASP A 84 -11.25 -4.09 -2.38
N PRO A 85 -12.56 -4.37 -2.31
CA PRO A 85 -13.43 -4.37 -3.47
C PRO A 85 -13.50 -3.02 -4.20
N LEU A 86 -13.56 -1.90 -3.45
CA LEU A 86 -13.62 -0.57 -4.04
C LEU A 86 -12.32 -0.24 -4.80
N ARG A 87 -11.17 -0.58 -4.22
CA ARG A 87 -9.88 -0.43 -4.89
C ARG A 87 -9.77 -1.34 -6.12
N GLY A 88 -10.37 -2.53 -6.06
CA GLY A 88 -10.42 -3.50 -7.15
C GLY A 88 -11.19 -3.03 -8.40
N GLU A 89 -11.96 -1.95 -8.31
CA GLU A 89 -12.61 -1.36 -9.48
C GLU A 89 -11.61 -0.73 -10.47
N THR A 90 -10.44 -0.31 -9.99
CA THR A 90 -9.42 0.37 -10.81
C THR A 90 -8.04 -0.28 -10.76
N ILE A 91 -7.81 -1.19 -9.80
CA ILE A 91 -6.51 -1.83 -9.58
C ILE A 91 -6.67 -3.35 -9.63
N ALA A 92 -5.85 -4.02 -10.44
CA ALA A 92 -5.72 -5.47 -10.39
C ALA A 92 -4.80 -5.88 -9.24
N PHE A 93 -5.25 -6.82 -8.40
CA PHE A 93 -4.47 -7.33 -7.28
C PHE A 93 -3.83 -8.68 -7.61
N THR A 94 -2.65 -8.91 -7.04
CA THR A 94 -2.07 -10.27 -6.92
C THR A 94 -2.72 -11.01 -5.75
N GLU A 95 -2.38 -12.29 -5.57
CA GLU A 95 -2.59 -12.94 -4.29
C GLU A 95 -1.84 -12.18 -3.17
N PRO A 96 -2.35 -12.21 -1.93
CA PRO A 96 -1.71 -11.50 -0.82
C PRO A 96 -0.33 -12.09 -0.51
N TYR A 97 0.68 -11.24 -0.41
CA TYR A 97 2.05 -11.64 -0.04
C TYR A 97 2.31 -11.50 1.47
N VAL A 98 1.45 -10.80 2.18
CA VAL A 98 1.50 -10.62 3.63
C VAL A 98 0.09 -10.43 4.19
N LEU A 99 -0.15 -10.97 5.38
CA LEU A 99 -1.37 -10.71 6.16
C LEU A 99 -1.02 -9.82 7.33
N ILE A 100 -1.72 -8.72 7.49
CA ILE A 100 -1.56 -7.76 8.58
C ILE A 100 -2.86 -7.73 9.36
N GLU A 101 -2.81 -8.18 10.61
CA GLU A 101 -3.96 -8.13 11.51
C GLU A 101 -4.21 -6.71 12.01
N GLY A 102 -5.48 -6.30 12.02
CA GLY A 102 -5.93 -5.03 12.58
C GLY A 102 -6.54 -5.21 13.97
N TYR A 103 -6.27 -4.27 14.87
CA TYR A 103 -6.78 -4.27 16.24
C TYR A 103 -7.33 -2.90 16.62
N TYR A 104 -8.35 -2.89 17.48
CA TYR A 104 -8.80 -1.66 18.10
C TYR A 104 -7.91 -1.31 19.30
N LEU A 105 -7.40 -0.10 19.31
CA LEU A 105 -6.68 0.47 20.46
C LEU A 105 -7.67 1.22 21.34
N VAL A 106 -7.80 0.81 22.59
CA VAL A 106 -8.66 1.44 23.60
C VAL A 106 -7.86 1.83 24.83
N ARG A 107 -8.37 2.77 25.62
CA ARG A 107 -7.78 3.12 26.92
C ARG A 107 -7.98 1.96 27.92
N ASP A 108 -7.08 1.78 28.87
CA ASP A 108 -7.17 0.74 29.90
C ASP A 108 -8.50 0.77 30.68
N ALA A 109 -9.01 1.97 30.94
CA ALA A 109 -10.29 2.18 31.61
C ALA A 109 -11.52 2.05 30.70
N SER A 110 -11.35 1.73 29.41
CA SER A 110 -12.46 1.54 28.48
C SER A 110 -13.32 0.34 28.91
N PRO A 111 -14.64 0.39 28.75
CA PRO A 111 -15.51 -0.76 28.97
C PRO A 111 -15.42 -1.78 27.82
N ILE A 112 -14.84 -1.40 26.68
CA ILE A 112 -14.68 -2.25 25.48
C ILE A 112 -13.67 -3.35 25.80
N ARG A 113 -14.06 -4.61 25.64
CA ARG A 113 -13.24 -5.80 25.87
C ARG A 113 -13.12 -6.71 24.66
N GLY A 114 -13.96 -6.54 23.65
CA GLY A 114 -13.96 -7.32 22.41
C GLY A 114 -14.57 -6.54 21.24
N ASN A 115 -14.45 -7.09 20.05
CA ASN A 115 -14.94 -6.44 18.83
C ASN A 115 -16.44 -6.19 18.86
N GLN A 116 -17.20 -7.09 19.50
CA GLN A 116 -18.65 -6.95 19.67
C GLN A 116 -19.08 -5.72 20.50
N ASP A 117 -18.16 -5.16 21.31
CA ASP A 117 -18.44 -4.01 22.14
C ASP A 117 -18.18 -2.69 21.37
N VAL A 118 -17.48 -2.74 20.24
CA VAL A 118 -17.10 -1.56 19.46
C VAL A 118 -18.27 -0.99 18.69
N ASP A 119 -19.07 -1.84 18.04
CA ASP A 119 -20.23 -1.45 17.25
C ASP A 119 -21.45 -1.19 18.16
N ALA A 120 -21.35 -0.11 18.92
CA ALA A 120 -22.40 0.31 19.84
C ALA A 120 -22.64 1.82 19.75
N ALA A 121 -23.89 2.23 19.99
CA ALA A 121 -24.28 3.63 19.96
C ALA A 121 -23.42 4.46 20.94
N GLY A 122 -22.91 5.59 20.48
CA GLY A 122 -22.09 6.51 21.26
C GLY A 122 -20.59 6.26 21.18
N HIS A 123 -20.15 5.16 20.59
CA HIS A 123 -18.72 4.94 20.31
C HIS A 123 -18.28 5.71 19.06
N ARG A 124 -17.06 6.18 19.07
CA ARG A 124 -16.40 6.82 17.92
C ARG A 124 -15.10 6.09 17.64
N VAL A 125 -15.01 5.51 16.45
CA VAL A 125 -13.79 4.87 15.95
C VAL A 125 -13.03 5.87 15.10
N VAL A 126 -11.76 6.10 15.39
CA VAL A 126 -10.89 6.99 14.63
C VAL A 126 -10.05 6.14 13.67
N VAL A 127 -10.11 6.48 12.41
CA VAL A 127 -9.36 5.81 11.34
C VAL A 127 -8.66 6.83 10.44
N GLY A 128 -7.67 6.40 9.69
CA GLY A 128 -7.06 7.22 8.64
C GLY A 128 -7.96 7.26 7.42
N GLN A 129 -8.31 8.45 6.93
CA GLN A 129 -9.14 8.61 5.74
C GLN A 129 -8.52 7.88 4.54
N GLY A 130 -9.31 7.06 3.83
CA GLY A 130 -8.88 6.25 2.69
C GLY A 130 -7.98 5.07 3.06
N SER A 131 -7.78 4.80 4.36
CA SER A 131 -7.10 3.57 4.80
C SER A 131 -8.01 2.34 4.64
N ALA A 132 -7.44 1.13 4.74
CA ALA A 132 -8.24 -0.10 4.76
C ALA A 132 -9.27 -0.11 5.90
N TYR A 133 -8.94 0.48 7.05
CA TYR A 133 -9.83 0.58 8.21
C TYR A 133 -10.98 1.59 8.05
N ASP A 134 -10.88 2.51 7.09
CA ASP A 134 -11.94 3.46 6.74
C ASP A 134 -12.94 2.85 5.75
N LEU A 135 -12.49 1.87 4.97
CA LEU A 135 -13.28 1.22 3.92
C LEU A 135 -14.09 0.00 4.44
N PHE A 136 -13.78 -0.49 5.63
CA PHE A 136 -14.50 -1.54 6.36
C PHE A 136 -15.45 -0.91 7.41
#